data_43a4fcfc4d87b2956f1b8df4f9fd88b2
#
_entry.id   43a4fcfc4d87b2956f1b8df4f9fd88b2
#
_cell.length_a   1.000
_cell.length_b   1.000
_cell.length_c   1.000
_cell.angle_alpha   90.00
_cell.angle_beta   90.00
_cell.angle_gamma   90.00
#
_symmetry.space_group_name_H-M   'P 1'
#
loop_
_entity.id
_entity.type
_entity.pdbx_description
1 polymer ?
#
loop_
_entity_poly.entity_id
_entity_poly.type
_entity_poly.pdbx_seq_one_letter_code
_entity_poly.pdbx_strand_id
1 'polypeptide(L)'
;MAKQRVVVLGPTTDDPLYHERAEMADLDVEFIQESPKSEGEAMEAVRGADAIMMRGGWGTEQVIRAADQAQVLAVYSHGFNHIDVDTATDMGIIVTNGAGMCAEEVSNQAVTFALSLNRQVVQTTNQLRNTGDWDRSAFLPIEAIDEQTLGIIGFGNIGRQVARKLGQGWRMETLVYDPYVAPWIISEYGVE
;
A
#
# COMPACT_ATOMS: atom_id res chain seq x y z
N MET A 1 -18.63 -29.68 13.95
CA MET A 1 -17.25 -29.60 13.48
C MET A 1 -16.51 -28.60 14.38
N ALA A 2 -15.20 -28.71 14.58
CA ALA A 2 -14.48 -27.69 15.33
C ALA A 2 -14.50 -26.37 14.50
N LYS A 3 -14.52 -25.22 15.20
CA LYS A 3 -14.43 -23.91 14.54
C LYS A 3 -13.09 -23.78 13.84
N GLN A 4 -13.11 -23.16 12.67
CA GLN A 4 -11.85 -22.82 11.96
C GLN A 4 -11.13 -21.69 12.69
N ARG A 5 -9.83 -21.85 12.94
CA ARG A 5 -9.02 -20.90 13.68
C ARG A 5 -8.39 -19.89 12.72
N VAL A 6 -8.81 -18.63 12.83
CA VAL A 6 -8.25 -17.50 12.10
C VAL A 6 -7.34 -16.71 13.03
N VAL A 7 -6.03 -16.81 12.79
CA VAL A 7 -5.04 -16.09 13.60
C VAL A 7 -4.71 -14.75 12.93
N VAL A 8 -4.90 -13.66 13.67
CA VAL A 8 -4.57 -12.32 13.22
C VAL A 8 -3.27 -11.87 13.89
N LEU A 9 -2.19 -11.79 13.11
CA LEU A 9 -0.89 -11.31 13.57
C LEU A 9 -0.75 -9.81 13.36
N GLY A 10 -0.37 -9.10 14.39
CA GLY A 10 -0.04 -7.68 14.32
C GLY A 10 -0.54 -6.88 15.52
N PRO A 11 -0.31 -5.55 15.51
CA PRO A 11 -0.69 -4.71 16.63
C PRO A 11 -2.20 -4.75 16.87
N THR A 12 -2.58 -4.85 18.13
CA THR A 12 -3.97 -4.69 18.58
C THR A 12 -4.41 -3.23 18.35
N THR A 13 -5.60 -3.08 17.77
CA THR A 13 -6.28 -1.78 17.63
C THR A 13 -7.40 -1.67 18.66
N ASP A 14 -7.90 -0.46 18.91
CA ASP A 14 -8.99 -0.20 19.87
C ASP A 14 -10.33 -0.85 19.47
N ASP A 15 -10.49 -1.16 18.18
CA ASP A 15 -11.63 -1.92 17.66
C ASP A 15 -11.13 -3.18 16.92
N PRO A 16 -10.76 -4.21 17.69
CA PRO A 16 -10.14 -5.38 17.13
C PRO A 16 -11.14 -6.21 16.32
N LEU A 17 -10.91 -6.25 15.00
CA LEU A 17 -11.59 -7.19 14.10
C LEU A 17 -13.11 -6.97 13.93
N TYR A 18 -13.59 -5.73 14.09
CA TYR A 18 -15.00 -5.42 13.88
C TYR A 18 -15.44 -5.76 12.44
N HIS A 19 -14.68 -5.31 11.46
CA HIS A 19 -15.00 -5.55 10.04
C HIS A 19 -14.85 -7.02 9.68
N GLU A 20 -13.78 -7.66 10.11
CA GLU A 20 -13.52 -9.07 9.85
C GLU A 20 -14.62 -9.97 10.43
N ARG A 21 -15.06 -9.68 11.65
CA ARG A 21 -16.16 -10.40 12.29
C ARG A 21 -17.50 -10.17 11.59
N ALA A 22 -17.74 -8.97 11.09
CA ALA A 22 -18.97 -8.65 10.38
C ALA A 22 -19.02 -9.37 9.01
N GLU A 23 -17.92 -9.34 8.26
CA GLU A 23 -17.84 -9.97 6.95
C GLU A 23 -17.83 -11.51 7.00
N MET A 24 -17.38 -12.08 8.10
CA MET A 24 -17.32 -13.54 8.30
C MET A 24 -18.38 -14.05 9.27
N ALA A 25 -19.45 -13.28 9.53
CA ALA A 25 -20.47 -13.63 10.50
C ALA A 25 -21.21 -14.95 10.19
N ASP A 26 -21.30 -15.31 8.93
CA ASP A 26 -21.94 -16.55 8.45
C ASP A 26 -21.01 -17.77 8.48
N LEU A 27 -19.72 -17.57 8.84
CA LEU A 27 -18.73 -18.65 8.91
C LEU A 27 -18.52 -19.08 10.36
N ASP A 28 -18.32 -20.40 10.57
CA ASP A 28 -18.00 -20.95 11.90
C ASP A 28 -16.50 -20.80 12.20
N VAL A 29 -16.06 -19.54 12.41
CA VAL A 29 -14.67 -19.18 12.66
C VAL A 29 -14.45 -18.68 14.09
N GLU A 30 -13.24 -18.90 14.59
CA GLU A 30 -12.72 -18.33 15.83
C GLU A 30 -11.54 -17.40 15.49
N PHE A 31 -11.67 -16.11 15.80
CA PHE A 31 -10.60 -15.15 15.64
C PHE A 31 -9.71 -15.10 16.89
N ILE A 32 -8.42 -15.31 16.69
CA ILE A 32 -7.38 -15.23 17.71
C ILE A 32 -6.44 -14.12 17.31
N GLN A 33 -6.36 -13.05 18.09
CA GLN A 33 -5.47 -11.92 17.81
C GLN A 33 -4.21 -12.02 18.65
N GLU A 34 -3.05 -11.95 17.97
CA GLU A 34 -1.74 -12.05 18.56
C GLU A 34 -0.85 -10.89 18.11
N SER A 35 -0.10 -10.34 19.07
CA SER A 35 0.84 -9.25 18.83
C SER A 35 2.26 -9.68 19.17
N PRO A 36 2.87 -10.56 18.37
CA PRO A 36 4.19 -11.13 18.67
C PRO A 36 5.26 -10.06 18.68
N LYS A 37 6.22 -10.20 19.58
CA LYS A 37 7.39 -9.31 19.73
C LYS A 37 8.67 -9.95 19.20
N SER A 38 8.61 -11.22 18.84
CA SER A 38 9.70 -11.98 18.27
C SER A 38 9.19 -12.97 17.23
N GLU A 39 10.08 -13.42 16.35
CA GLU A 39 9.75 -14.45 15.36
C GLU A 39 9.32 -15.77 16.02
N GLY A 40 9.94 -16.14 17.16
CA GLY A 40 9.54 -17.32 17.90
C GLY A 40 8.12 -17.23 18.44
N GLU A 41 7.70 -16.07 18.94
CA GLU A 41 6.32 -15.84 19.35
C GLU A 41 5.34 -15.90 18.16
N ALA A 42 5.74 -15.36 17.02
CA ALA A 42 4.93 -15.44 15.80
C ALA A 42 4.76 -16.88 15.31
N MET A 43 5.83 -17.69 15.37
CA MET A 43 5.78 -19.11 15.04
C MET A 43 4.81 -19.88 15.96
N GLU A 44 4.83 -19.61 17.26
CA GLU A 44 3.90 -20.26 18.19
C GLU A 44 2.45 -19.83 17.95
N ALA A 45 2.23 -18.55 17.64
CA ALA A 45 0.90 -18.00 17.39
C ALA A 45 0.21 -18.66 16.18
N VAL A 46 0.95 -18.97 15.12
CA VAL A 46 0.36 -19.52 13.87
C VAL A 46 0.17 -21.02 13.87
N ARG A 47 0.69 -21.75 14.86
CA ARG A 47 0.53 -23.21 14.95
C ARG A 47 -0.92 -23.61 15.04
N GLY A 48 -1.33 -24.54 14.19
CA GLY A 48 -2.71 -25.03 14.12
C GLY A 48 -3.73 -23.97 13.71
N ALA A 49 -3.30 -22.88 13.05
CA ALA A 49 -4.20 -21.94 12.39
C ALA A 49 -4.68 -22.50 11.06
N ASP A 50 -5.98 -22.41 10.78
CA ASP A 50 -6.56 -22.75 9.47
C ASP A 50 -6.38 -21.60 8.47
N ALA A 51 -6.32 -20.36 8.98
CA ALA A 51 -6.07 -19.16 8.21
C ALA A 51 -5.26 -18.13 9.03
N ILE A 52 -4.45 -17.34 8.34
CA ILE A 52 -3.66 -16.27 8.94
C ILE A 52 -4.04 -14.94 8.27
N MET A 53 -4.32 -13.93 9.07
CA MET A 53 -4.45 -12.54 8.62
C MET A 53 -3.27 -11.75 9.20
N MET A 54 -2.48 -11.12 8.33
CA MET A 54 -1.20 -10.55 8.74
C MET A 54 -1.17 -9.04 8.61
N ARG A 55 -0.90 -8.39 9.75
CA ARG A 55 -0.58 -6.95 9.84
C ARG A 55 0.88 -6.83 10.29
N GLY A 56 1.78 -6.44 9.39
CA GLY A 56 3.20 -6.28 9.72
C GLY A 56 4.11 -7.35 9.12
N GLY A 57 5.36 -7.41 9.58
CA GLY A 57 6.48 -8.08 8.92
C GLY A 57 6.75 -9.54 9.34
N TRP A 58 5.75 -10.31 9.72
CA TRP A 58 5.95 -11.68 10.26
C TRP A 58 5.89 -12.79 9.19
N GLY A 59 5.89 -12.47 7.91
CA GLY A 59 5.78 -13.46 6.83
C GLY A 59 7.10 -14.12 6.42
N THR A 60 7.96 -14.43 7.38
CA THR A 60 9.25 -15.11 7.15
C THR A 60 9.05 -16.60 6.87
N GLU A 61 10.07 -17.24 6.26
CA GLU A 61 10.09 -18.68 6.00
C GLU A 61 9.71 -19.47 7.26
N GLN A 62 10.32 -19.15 8.41
CA GLN A 62 10.14 -19.88 9.65
C GLN A 62 8.70 -19.79 10.17
N VAL A 63 8.10 -18.61 10.11
CA VAL A 63 6.71 -18.41 10.56
C VAL A 63 5.73 -19.09 9.61
N ILE A 64 5.94 -19.00 8.30
CA ILE A 64 5.09 -19.67 7.32
C ILE A 64 5.18 -21.20 7.47
N ARG A 65 6.38 -21.75 7.65
CA ARG A 65 6.56 -23.19 7.91
C ARG A 65 5.95 -23.67 9.24
N ALA A 66 5.82 -22.79 10.24
CA ALA A 66 5.16 -23.11 11.49
C ALA A 66 3.63 -23.17 11.37
N ALA A 67 3.06 -22.61 10.33
CA ALA A 67 1.63 -22.57 10.03
C ALA A 67 1.19 -23.88 9.33
N ASP A 68 1.33 -24.98 10.00
CA ASP A 68 1.27 -26.34 9.49
C ASP A 68 -0.11 -26.79 8.96
N GLN A 69 -1.18 -26.06 9.28
CA GLN A 69 -2.56 -26.34 8.85
C GLN A 69 -3.16 -25.22 8.01
N ALA A 70 -2.47 -24.08 7.88
CA ALA A 70 -2.99 -22.91 7.20
C ALA A 70 -3.20 -23.16 5.70
N GLN A 71 -4.36 -22.77 5.19
CA GLN A 71 -4.72 -22.83 3.78
C GLN A 71 -4.59 -21.47 3.10
N VAL A 72 -4.69 -20.39 3.88
CA VAL A 72 -4.64 -19.02 3.36
C VAL A 72 -3.89 -18.10 4.31
N LEU A 73 -3.09 -17.20 3.73
CA LEU A 73 -2.44 -16.07 4.39
C LEU A 73 -2.90 -14.79 3.73
N ALA A 74 -3.72 -14.02 4.42
CA ALA A 74 -4.24 -12.75 3.95
C ALA A 74 -3.42 -11.59 4.52
N VAL A 75 -2.86 -10.73 3.65
CA VAL A 75 -2.06 -9.58 4.04
C VAL A 75 -2.89 -8.31 3.99
N TYR A 76 -2.94 -7.54 5.08
CA TYR A 76 -3.70 -6.29 5.18
C TYR A 76 -3.12 -5.13 4.36
N SER A 77 -1.95 -5.29 3.76
CA SER A 77 -1.27 -4.25 3.00
C SER A 77 -1.36 -4.49 1.49
N HIS A 78 -1.12 -3.43 0.72
CA HIS A 78 -0.93 -3.54 -0.72
C HIS A 78 0.38 -4.27 -1.06
N GLY A 79 1.48 -3.90 -0.39
CA GLY A 79 2.78 -4.55 -0.55
C GLY A 79 2.86 -5.86 0.23
N PHE A 80 3.55 -6.84 -0.33
CA PHE A 80 3.75 -8.16 0.25
C PHE A 80 5.22 -8.62 0.26
N ASN A 81 6.17 -7.69 0.08
CA ASN A 81 7.61 -7.99 0.03
C ASN A 81 8.16 -8.63 1.32
N HIS A 82 7.42 -8.51 2.41
CA HIS A 82 7.74 -9.10 3.71
C HIS A 82 7.18 -10.52 3.87
N ILE A 83 6.53 -11.06 2.85
CA ILE A 83 6.01 -12.42 2.83
C ILE A 83 6.91 -13.30 1.97
N ASP A 84 7.36 -14.40 2.51
CA ASP A 84 8.04 -15.44 1.74
C ASP A 84 7.02 -16.26 0.94
N VAL A 85 6.70 -15.74 -0.25
CA VAL A 85 5.68 -16.32 -1.14
C VAL A 85 6.13 -17.69 -1.68
N ASP A 86 7.43 -17.88 -1.86
CA ASP A 86 7.97 -19.15 -2.35
C ASP A 86 7.72 -20.26 -1.32
N THR A 87 8.03 -20.01 -0.05
CA THR A 87 7.71 -20.93 1.05
C THR A 87 6.20 -21.17 1.17
N ALA A 88 5.36 -20.15 1.07
CA ALA A 88 3.91 -20.33 1.11
C ALA A 88 3.41 -21.21 -0.05
N THR A 89 3.97 -21.02 -1.24
CA THR A 89 3.67 -21.82 -2.43
C THR A 89 4.07 -23.29 -2.23
N ASP A 90 5.28 -23.54 -1.73
CA ASP A 90 5.77 -24.88 -1.43
C ASP A 90 4.87 -25.64 -0.43
N MET A 91 4.30 -24.90 0.52
CA MET A 91 3.37 -25.46 1.52
C MET A 91 1.92 -25.51 1.04
N GLY A 92 1.60 -25.02 -0.15
CA GLY A 92 0.24 -24.97 -0.67
C GLY A 92 -0.65 -23.92 0.00
N ILE A 93 -0.08 -22.91 0.65
CA ILE A 93 -0.78 -21.79 1.29
C ILE A 93 -1.07 -20.71 0.26
N ILE A 94 -2.33 -20.33 0.10
CA ILE A 94 -2.72 -19.24 -0.79
C ILE A 94 -2.41 -17.90 -0.12
N VAL A 95 -1.59 -17.07 -0.77
CA VAL A 95 -1.30 -15.70 -0.30
C VAL A 95 -2.20 -14.70 -1.02
N THR A 96 -2.89 -13.86 -0.25
CA THR A 96 -3.71 -12.75 -0.77
C THR A 96 -3.28 -11.42 -0.16
N ASN A 97 -3.47 -10.32 -0.89
CA ASN A 97 -3.16 -8.98 -0.42
C ASN A 97 -4.25 -7.98 -0.78
N GLY A 98 -4.19 -6.78 -0.21
CA GLY A 98 -5.10 -5.67 -0.53
C GLY A 98 -4.67 -4.91 -1.78
N ALA A 99 -4.54 -5.60 -2.92
CA ALA A 99 -4.10 -4.99 -4.17
C ALA A 99 -5.02 -3.83 -4.58
N GLY A 100 -4.43 -2.63 -4.74
CA GLY A 100 -5.15 -1.43 -5.18
C GLY A 100 -5.92 -0.67 -4.08
N MET A 101 -6.04 -1.21 -2.88
CA MET A 101 -6.86 -0.64 -1.80
C MET A 101 -6.52 0.82 -1.44
N CYS A 102 -5.26 1.23 -1.54
CA CYS A 102 -4.80 2.59 -1.21
C CYS A 102 -4.32 3.38 -2.43
N ALA A 103 -4.66 2.95 -3.65
CA ALA A 103 -4.13 3.60 -4.85
C ALA A 103 -4.61 5.05 -4.97
N GLU A 104 -5.83 5.34 -4.54
CA GLU A 104 -6.40 6.68 -4.55
C GLU A 104 -5.68 7.59 -3.55
N GLU A 105 -5.51 7.15 -2.30
CA GLU A 105 -4.88 7.91 -1.23
C GLU A 105 -3.41 8.18 -1.53
N VAL A 106 -2.67 7.16 -1.96
CA VAL A 106 -1.24 7.30 -2.28
C VAL A 106 -1.05 8.20 -3.51
N SER A 107 -1.89 8.08 -4.53
CA SER A 107 -1.82 8.97 -5.68
C SER A 107 -2.19 10.41 -5.34
N ASN A 108 -3.16 10.64 -4.43
CA ASN A 108 -3.48 11.98 -3.91
C ASN A 108 -2.29 12.57 -3.18
N GLN A 109 -1.58 11.78 -2.39
CA GLN A 109 -0.36 12.25 -1.70
C GLN A 109 0.74 12.62 -2.70
N ALA A 110 0.95 11.80 -3.74
CA ALA A 110 1.93 12.09 -4.79
C ALA A 110 1.60 13.39 -5.54
N VAL A 111 0.33 13.59 -5.91
CA VAL A 111 -0.17 14.82 -6.53
C VAL A 111 0.02 16.02 -5.61
N THR A 112 -0.30 15.87 -4.32
CA THR A 112 -0.12 16.93 -3.32
C THR A 112 1.35 17.35 -3.22
N PHE A 113 2.28 16.41 -3.23
CA PHE A 113 3.71 16.71 -3.22
C PHE A 113 4.15 17.42 -4.49
N ALA A 114 3.74 16.94 -5.67
CA ALA A 114 4.08 17.55 -6.96
C ALA A 114 3.58 19.00 -7.02
N LEU A 115 2.33 19.25 -6.67
CA LEU A 115 1.75 20.60 -6.65
C LEU A 115 2.42 21.49 -5.60
N SER A 116 2.69 20.96 -4.41
CA SER A 116 3.36 21.71 -3.34
C SER A 116 4.79 22.11 -3.72
N LEU A 117 5.51 21.26 -4.44
CA LEU A 117 6.85 21.55 -4.95
C LEU A 117 6.80 22.59 -6.07
N ASN A 118 5.93 22.40 -7.06
CA ASN A 118 5.76 23.36 -8.17
C ASN A 118 5.40 24.75 -7.65
N ARG A 119 4.48 24.83 -6.69
CA ARG A 119 4.00 26.09 -6.10
C ARG A 119 4.84 26.59 -4.91
N GLN A 120 5.90 25.86 -4.55
CA GLN A 120 6.81 26.18 -3.44
C GLN A 120 6.07 26.45 -2.11
N VAL A 121 5.00 25.68 -1.84
CA VAL A 121 4.11 25.91 -0.69
C VAL A 121 4.85 25.88 0.65
N VAL A 122 5.76 24.92 0.82
CA VAL A 122 6.53 24.77 2.07
C VAL A 122 7.50 25.93 2.25
N GLN A 123 8.22 26.31 1.18
CA GLN A 123 9.20 27.37 1.20
C GLN A 123 8.54 28.73 1.52
N THR A 124 7.45 29.07 0.85
CA THR A 124 6.71 30.31 1.08
C THR A 124 6.09 30.36 2.47
N THR A 125 5.55 29.24 2.96
CA THR A 125 5.01 29.14 4.31
C THR A 125 6.09 29.36 5.36
N ASN A 126 7.27 28.74 5.18
CA ASN A 126 8.37 28.86 6.13
C ASN A 126 8.95 30.30 6.11
N GLN A 127 9.07 30.94 4.94
CA GLN A 127 9.48 32.33 4.89
C GLN A 127 8.54 33.22 5.70
N LEU A 128 7.24 33.14 5.44
CA LEU A 128 6.25 33.97 6.13
C LEU A 128 6.27 33.73 7.65
N ARG A 129 6.40 32.48 8.08
CA ARG A 129 6.47 32.15 9.53
C ARG A 129 7.72 32.68 10.20
N ASN A 130 8.87 32.63 9.50
CA ASN A 130 10.17 32.99 10.08
C ASN A 130 10.44 34.51 10.04
N THR A 131 9.97 35.20 9.01
CA THR A 131 10.29 36.61 8.81
C THR A 131 9.09 37.55 9.03
N GLY A 132 7.87 37.05 8.94
CA GLY A 132 6.66 37.87 8.93
C GLY A 132 6.43 38.62 7.60
N ASP A 133 7.37 38.51 6.65
CA ASP A 133 7.32 39.22 5.37
C ASP A 133 6.87 38.30 4.23
N TRP A 134 6.10 38.89 3.30
CA TRP A 134 5.66 38.24 2.08
C TRP A 134 6.50 38.72 0.88
N ASP A 135 7.64 38.06 0.65
CA ASP A 135 8.50 38.35 -0.50
C ASP A 135 8.30 37.30 -1.61
N ARG A 136 7.55 37.66 -2.63
CA ARG A 136 7.33 36.81 -3.81
C ARG A 136 8.58 36.65 -4.67
N SER A 137 9.47 37.62 -4.67
CA SER A 137 10.64 37.63 -5.59
C SER A 137 11.60 36.48 -5.28
N ALA A 138 11.66 36.04 -4.02
CA ALA A 138 12.50 34.92 -3.58
C ALA A 138 12.09 33.55 -4.18
N PHE A 139 10.89 33.44 -4.76
CA PHE A 139 10.33 32.18 -5.25
C PHE A 139 10.05 32.19 -6.76
N LEU A 140 10.45 33.20 -7.48
CA LEU A 140 10.29 33.30 -8.92
C LEU A 140 11.55 32.81 -9.66
N PRO A 141 11.39 32.24 -10.88
CA PRO A 141 10.12 31.98 -11.57
C PRO A 141 9.38 30.75 -11.03
N ILE A 142 8.04 30.77 -11.08
CA ILE A 142 7.20 29.58 -10.91
C ILE A 142 6.61 29.28 -12.27
N GLU A 143 6.97 28.16 -12.85
CA GLU A 143 6.49 27.72 -14.16
C GLU A 143 5.05 27.23 -14.07
N ALA A 144 4.28 27.42 -15.16
CA ALA A 144 2.93 26.87 -15.26
C ALA A 144 3.00 25.33 -15.28
N ILE A 145 2.10 24.69 -14.58
CA ILE A 145 2.18 23.25 -14.40
C ILE A 145 1.87 22.48 -15.69
N ASP A 146 1.01 23.04 -16.54
CA ASP A 146 0.63 22.48 -17.84
C ASP A 146 1.71 22.69 -18.94
N GLU A 147 2.78 23.43 -18.62
CA GLU A 147 3.97 23.57 -19.46
C GLU A 147 5.11 22.63 -19.02
N GLN A 148 4.88 21.85 -17.95
CA GLN A 148 5.86 20.90 -17.42
C GLN A 148 5.58 19.48 -17.87
N THR A 149 6.64 18.67 -17.98
CA THR A 149 6.55 17.26 -18.30
C THR A 149 6.57 16.43 -17.02
N LEU A 150 5.60 15.55 -16.87
CA LEU A 150 5.51 14.57 -15.81
C LEU A 150 6.20 13.27 -16.23
N GLY A 151 7.24 12.87 -15.51
CA GLY A 151 7.86 11.55 -15.67
C GLY A 151 7.29 10.56 -14.63
N ILE A 152 6.80 9.40 -15.08
CA ILE A 152 6.30 8.33 -14.21
C ILE A 152 7.16 7.07 -14.41
N ILE A 153 7.79 6.61 -13.34
CA ILE A 153 8.50 5.32 -13.31
C ILE A 153 7.65 4.34 -12.51
N GLY A 154 7.14 3.32 -13.21
CA GLY A 154 6.15 2.37 -12.68
C GLY A 154 4.70 2.76 -12.98
N PHE A 155 4.01 1.93 -13.81
CA PHE A 155 2.65 2.19 -14.28
C PHE A 155 1.63 1.18 -13.73
N GLY A 156 1.78 0.86 -12.43
CA GLY A 156 0.82 0.07 -11.66
C GLY A 156 -0.41 0.89 -11.24
N ASN A 157 -1.15 0.41 -10.25
CA ASN A 157 -2.39 1.05 -9.79
C ASN A 157 -2.21 2.52 -9.39
N ILE A 158 -1.10 2.86 -8.71
CA ILE A 158 -0.81 4.22 -8.25
C ILE A 158 -0.37 5.10 -9.42
N GLY A 159 0.59 4.64 -10.25
CA GLY A 159 1.10 5.41 -11.40
C GLY A 159 0.00 5.81 -12.39
N ARG A 160 -0.95 4.90 -12.65
CA ARG A 160 -2.13 5.17 -13.49
C ARG A 160 -3.03 6.25 -12.92
N GLN A 161 -3.22 6.27 -11.60
CA GLN A 161 -4.01 7.33 -10.94
C GLN A 161 -3.28 8.68 -10.99
N VAL A 162 -1.96 8.70 -10.81
CA VAL A 162 -1.15 9.93 -10.94
C VAL A 162 -1.23 10.46 -12.38
N ALA A 163 -1.12 9.60 -13.40
CA ALA A 163 -1.26 9.99 -14.81
C ALA A 163 -2.63 10.62 -15.10
N ARG A 164 -3.72 10.04 -14.58
CA ARG A 164 -5.06 10.62 -14.70
C ARG A 164 -5.16 12.00 -14.04
N LYS A 165 -4.63 12.15 -12.83
CA LYS A 165 -4.75 13.37 -12.03
C LYS A 165 -3.89 14.49 -12.58
N LEU A 166 -2.61 14.27 -12.82
CA LEU A 166 -1.68 15.30 -13.31
C LEU A 166 -1.64 15.38 -14.84
N GLY A 167 -1.59 14.25 -15.54
CA GLY A 167 -1.59 14.22 -16.99
C GLY A 167 -2.89 14.75 -17.58
N GLN A 168 -4.00 14.07 -17.27
CA GLN A 168 -5.30 14.46 -17.84
C GLN A 168 -5.92 15.66 -17.10
N GLY A 169 -5.93 15.64 -15.76
CA GLY A 169 -6.57 16.67 -14.94
C GLY A 169 -5.86 18.02 -14.99
N TRP A 170 -4.54 18.04 -14.91
CA TRP A 170 -3.69 19.25 -14.97
C TRP A 170 -3.03 19.46 -16.34
N ARG A 171 -3.30 18.59 -17.31
CA ARG A 171 -2.84 18.68 -18.70
C ARG A 171 -1.32 18.69 -18.87
N MET A 172 -0.61 18.02 -17.95
CA MET A 172 0.83 17.84 -18.08
C MET A 172 1.14 16.84 -19.20
N GLU A 173 2.12 17.15 -20.04
CA GLU A 173 2.73 16.12 -20.88
C GLU A 173 3.24 15.00 -19.99
N THR A 174 2.89 13.74 -20.29
CA THR A 174 3.20 12.63 -19.38
C THR A 174 3.98 11.54 -20.10
N LEU A 175 5.19 11.28 -19.62
CA LEU A 175 6.07 10.22 -20.09
C LEU A 175 6.08 9.08 -19.04
N VAL A 176 5.96 7.85 -19.51
CA VAL A 176 5.86 6.67 -18.65
C VAL A 176 6.95 5.67 -18.97
N TYR A 177 7.57 5.13 -17.94
CA TYR A 177 8.44 3.97 -18.06
C TYR A 177 7.98 2.86 -17.11
N ASP A 178 7.64 1.70 -17.67
CA ASP A 178 7.36 0.48 -16.91
C ASP A 178 7.79 -0.74 -17.76
N PRO A 179 8.75 -1.58 -17.29
CA PRO A 179 9.24 -2.71 -18.07
C PRO A 179 8.25 -3.90 -18.12
N TYR A 180 7.21 -3.89 -17.29
CA TYR A 180 6.25 -5.00 -17.16
C TYR A 180 4.88 -4.70 -17.76
N VAL A 181 4.57 -3.43 -18.00
CA VAL A 181 3.28 -3.00 -18.57
C VAL A 181 3.42 -2.89 -20.09
N ALA A 182 2.54 -3.54 -20.83
CA ALA A 182 2.58 -3.47 -22.28
C ALA A 182 2.30 -2.04 -22.77
N PRO A 183 3.03 -1.55 -23.81
CA PRO A 183 2.90 -0.17 -24.30
C PRO A 183 1.48 0.24 -24.70
N TRP A 184 0.67 -0.69 -25.20
CA TRP A 184 -0.71 -0.41 -25.57
C TRP A 184 -1.59 -0.04 -24.35
N ILE A 185 -1.30 -0.63 -23.16
CA ILE A 185 -1.98 -0.25 -21.91
C ILE A 185 -1.62 1.17 -21.51
N ILE A 186 -0.36 1.57 -21.69
CA ILE A 186 0.12 2.93 -21.40
C ILE A 186 -0.61 3.93 -22.30
N SER A 187 -0.67 3.64 -23.60
CA SER A 187 -1.32 4.54 -24.58
C SER A 187 -2.83 4.70 -24.38
N GLU A 188 -3.54 3.73 -23.78
CA GLU A 188 -4.96 3.89 -23.41
C GLU A 188 -5.21 5.04 -22.39
N TYR A 189 -4.19 5.42 -21.64
CA TYR A 189 -4.24 6.54 -20.71
C TYR A 189 -3.91 7.90 -21.37
N GLY A 190 -3.65 7.93 -22.69
CA GLY A 190 -3.28 9.15 -23.41
C GLY A 190 -1.90 9.67 -22.98
N VAL A 191 -0.98 8.80 -22.60
CA VAL A 191 0.40 9.10 -22.18
C VAL A 191 1.39 8.29 -23.01
N GLU A 192 2.66 8.74 -23.07
CA GLU A 192 3.75 8.14 -23.86
C GLU A 192 4.76 7.39 -22.97
#